data_2fe9211b25aa021bc710d798b8d67312
#
_entry.id   2fe9211b25aa021bc710d798b8d67312
#
_cell.length_a   1.000
_cell.length_b   1.000
_cell.length_c   1.000
_cell.angle_alpha   90.00
_cell.angle_beta   90.00
_cell.angle_gamma   90.00
#
_symmetry.space_group_name_H-M   'P 1'
#
loop_
_entity.id
_entity.type
_entity.pdbx_description
1 polymer ?
#
loop_
_entity_poly.entity_id
_entity_poly.type
_entity_poly.pdbx_seq_one_letter_code
_entity_poly.pdbx_strand_id
1 'polypeptide(L)'
;TTEFMHALKRRSDYNLYDPRTGEVCGTLNSKRIFDLIGLMAWKNGDPGIVFLDRMNNERSNPTPNLGVCETTSPCGEYPLLAYESVILGSVNLSKHLKGEGSAREVDFEKLGRTVHLAVRFLDDATELNGFPLRQTREIVSGNRKIGLSIMGFADLLFMLRIPYNSRKALNLAEKIMEYIQTEARASSRELAKERGVFLNFDESLLKDKGAEYKQRNATLTAISPTGTISLVASCSPSIEPIYGISFLRKTARFEFLEVNPYFEEVAKEQVFYSEEM
;
A
#
# COMPACT_ATOMS: atom_id res chain seq x y z
N THR A 1 -14.66 -3.66 14.56
CA THR A 1 -14.38 -4.95 15.22
C THR A 1 -15.30 -6.04 14.69
N THR A 2 -14.92 -7.28 14.91
CA THR A 2 -15.76 -8.46 14.59
C THR A 2 -17.08 -8.44 15.36
N GLU A 3 -17.04 -7.98 16.60
CA GLU A 3 -18.23 -7.82 17.45
C GLU A 3 -19.24 -6.86 16.80
N PHE A 4 -18.81 -5.67 16.37
CA PHE A 4 -19.66 -4.73 15.65
C PHE A 4 -20.25 -5.33 14.37
N MET A 5 -19.44 -6.04 13.57
CA MET A 5 -19.93 -6.69 12.35
C MET A 5 -20.93 -7.81 12.63
N HIS A 6 -20.78 -8.52 13.74
CA HIS A 6 -21.77 -9.50 14.20
C HIS A 6 -23.08 -8.82 14.65
N ALA A 7 -23.00 -7.70 15.40
CA ALA A 7 -24.17 -6.90 15.77
C ALA A 7 -24.89 -6.38 14.52
N LEU A 8 -24.14 -5.87 13.54
CA LEU A 8 -24.67 -5.40 12.26
C LEU A 8 -25.41 -6.51 11.50
N LYS A 9 -24.83 -7.71 11.40
CA LYS A 9 -25.46 -8.86 10.74
C LYS A 9 -26.76 -9.26 11.43
N ARG A 10 -26.82 -9.17 12.76
CA ARG A 10 -28.02 -9.45 13.57
C ARG A 10 -28.98 -8.27 13.67
N ARG A 11 -28.60 -7.08 13.15
CA ARG A 11 -29.34 -5.81 13.28
C ARG A 11 -29.62 -5.45 14.75
N SER A 12 -28.73 -5.82 15.67
CA SER A 12 -28.83 -5.56 17.09
C SER A 12 -28.13 -4.26 17.50
N ASP A 13 -28.39 -3.83 18.72
CA ASP A 13 -27.65 -2.75 19.31
C ASP A 13 -26.21 -3.17 19.63
N TYR A 14 -25.32 -2.19 19.64
CA TYR A 14 -23.91 -2.32 19.94
C TYR A 14 -23.55 -1.43 21.13
N ASN A 15 -22.85 -2.00 22.10
CA ASN A 15 -22.44 -1.29 23.30
C ASN A 15 -21.29 -0.32 22.99
N LEU A 16 -21.39 0.86 23.60
CA LEU A 16 -20.29 1.83 23.67
C LEU A 16 -19.62 1.68 25.02
N TYR A 17 -18.30 1.61 25.01
CA TYR A 17 -17.49 1.44 26.22
C TYR A 17 -16.69 2.71 26.49
N ASP A 18 -16.65 3.14 27.74
CA ASP A 18 -15.72 4.17 28.18
C ASP A 18 -14.29 3.63 28.08
N PRO A 19 -13.39 4.28 27.32
CA PRO A 19 -12.03 3.76 27.10
C PRO A 19 -11.14 3.77 28.35
N ARG A 20 -11.54 4.49 29.42
CA ARG A 20 -10.78 4.57 30.66
C ARG A 20 -11.22 3.52 31.68
N THR A 21 -12.51 3.24 31.77
CA THR A 21 -13.07 2.32 32.77
C THR A 21 -13.41 0.95 32.18
N GLY A 22 -13.61 0.84 30.86
CA GLY A 22 -14.12 -0.35 30.21
C GLY A 22 -15.60 -0.61 30.43
N GLU A 23 -16.32 0.28 31.13
CA GLU A 23 -17.74 0.13 31.41
C GLU A 23 -18.61 0.57 30.24
N VAL A 24 -19.79 -0.04 30.11
CA VAL A 24 -20.78 0.33 29.10
C VAL A 24 -21.34 1.71 29.45
N CYS A 25 -21.11 2.71 28.62
CA CYS A 25 -21.58 4.08 28.76
C CYS A 25 -22.78 4.42 27.85
N GLY A 26 -23.19 3.51 27.00
CA GLY A 26 -24.33 3.67 26.09
C GLY A 26 -24.49 2.56 25.09
N THR A 27 -25.54 2.65 24.30
CA THR A 27 -25.80 1.72 23.19
C THR A 27 -26.23 2.48 21.94
N LEU A 28 -25.86 1.98 20.77
CA LEU A 28 -26.32 2.49 19.48
C LEU A 28 -26.72 1.32 18.57
N ASN A 29 -27.73 1.55 17.76
CA ASN A 29 -28.12 0.56 16.77
C ASN A 29 -27.02 0.43 15.68
N SER A 30 -26.46 -0.77 15.54
CA SER A 30 -25.34 -1.06 14.63
C SER A 30 -25.67 -0.78 13.17
N LYS A 31 -26.89 -1.10 12.74
CA LYS A 31 -27.36 -0.83 11.35
C LYS A 31 -27.42 0.67 11.08
N ARG A 32 -27.94 1.46 12.00
CA ARG A 32 -28.02 2.92 11.87
C ARG A 32 -26.62 3.54 11.79
N ILE A 33 -25.68 3.07 12.60
CA ILE A 33 -24.26 3.53 12.56
C ILE A 33 -23.67 3.22 11.19
N PHE A 34 -23.84 2.00 10.70
CA PHE A 34 -23.25 1.58 9.42
C PHE A 34 -23.86 2.33 8.24
N ASP A 35 -25.19 2.54 8.23
CA ASP A 35 -25.86 3.32 7.19
C ASP A 35 -25.40 4.79 7.20
N LEU A 36 -25.16 5.36 8.39
CA LEU A 36 -24.64 6.72 8.52
C LEU A 36 -23.20 6.82 7.97
N ILE A 37 -22.34 5.83 8.27
CA ILE A 37 -20.99 5.74 7.72
C ILE A 37 -21.07 5.72 6.17
N GLY A 38 -21.90 4.84 5.60
CA GLY A 38 -22.07 4.74 4.15
C GLY A 38 -22.60 6.03 3.52
N LEU A 39 -23.59 6.67 4.17
CA LEU A 39 -24.16 7.94 3.70
C LEU A 39 -23.11 9.07 3.70
N MET A 40 -22.30 9.16 4.75
CA MET A 40 -21.27 10.20 4.86
C MET A 40 -20.13 9.96 3.88
N ALA A 41 -19.68 8.72 3.74
CA ALA A 41 -18.67 8.35 2.75
C ALA A 41 -19.13 8.67 1.32
N TRP A 42 -20.40 8.41 1.00
CA TRP A 42 -20.98 8.79 -0.29
C TRP A 42 -21.05 10.32 -0.48
N LYS A 43 -21.37 11.06 0.59
CA LYS A 43 -21.58 12.53 0.50
C LYS A 43 -20.28 13.31 0.34
N ASN A 44 -19.21 12.92 1.03
CA ASN A 44 -17.98 13.70 1.14
C ASN A 44 -16.67 12.87 1.14
N GLY A 45 -16.76 11.54 0.95
CA GLY A 45 -15.59 10.66 0.96
C GLY A 45 -15.13 10.18 2.34
N ASP A 46 -15.70 10.69 3.43
CA ASP A 46 -15.37 10.35 4.81
C ASP A 46 -16.56 9.76 5.58
N PRO A 47 -16.32 8.90 6.57
CA PRO A 47 -15.04 8.36 7.03
C PRO A 47 -14.55 7.16 6.22
N GLY A 48 -13.25 6.86 6.28
CA GLY A 48 -12.70 5.54 5.94
C GLY A 48 -13.02 4.51 7.03
N ILE A 49 -12.82 3.23 6.72
CA ILE A 49 -13.05 2.11 7.65
C ILE A 49 -11.80 1.24 7.73
N VAL A 50 -11.40 0.89 8.94
CA VAL A 50 -10.39 -0.13 9.21
C VAL A 50 -11.00 -1.29 9.99
N PHE A 51 -10.55 -2.51 9.72
CA PHE A 51 -11.00 -3.72 10.38
C PHE A 51 -9.94 -4.17 11.39
N LEU A 52 -10.00 -3.64 12.62
CA LEU A 52 -8.97 -3.82 13.66
C LEU A 52 -8.59 -5.28 13.88
N ASP A 53 -9.55 -6.18 13.95
CA ASP A 53 -9.27 -7.61 14.18
C ASP A 53 -8.56 -8.25 12.98
N ARG A 54 -8.81 -7.75 11.76
CA ARG A 54 -8.08 -8.18 10.56
C ARG A 54 -6.69 -7.57 10.46
N MET A 55 -6.51 -6.34 10.94
CA MET A 55 -5.21 -5.68 11.01
C MET A 55 -4.26 -6.42 11.97
N ASN A 56 -4.80 -7.13 12.94
CA ASN A 56 -4.02 -7.89 13.93
C ASN A 56 -3.83 -9.37 13.58
N ASN A 57 -4.07 -9.76 12.32
CA ASN A 57 -3.71 -11.09 11.85
C ASN A 57 -2.20 -11.22 11.63
N GLU A 58 -1.74 -12.44 11.44
CA GLU A 58 -0.32 -12.78 11.29
C GLU A 58 0.41 -12.11 10.10
N ARG A 59 -0.33 -11.62 9.10
CA ARG A 59 0.26 -10.95 7.93
C ARG A 59 0.49 -9.47 8.17
N SER A 60 -0.44 -8.83 8.85
CA SER A 60 -0.42 -7.37 9.08
C SER A 60 0.28 -7.00 10.39
N ASN A 61 0.21 -7.87 11.41
CA ASN A 61 0.95 -7.73 12.66
C ASN A 61 1.90 -8.92 12.85
N PRO A 62 3.13 -8.85 12.35
CA PRO A 62 4.10 -9.93 12.51
C PRO A 62 4.66 -10.06 13.93
N THR A 63 4.46 -9.06 14.80
CA THR A 63 5.00 -9.02 16.17
C THR A 63 3.90 -8.82 17.23
N PRO A 64 2.89 -9.73 17.32
CA PRO A 64 1.75 -9.56 18.23
C PRO A 64 2.14 -9.58 19.72
N ASN A 65 3.28 -10.17 20.08
CA ASN A 65 3.80 -10.16 21.45
C ASN A 65 4.23 -8.76 21.91
N LEU A 66 4.52 -7.84 20.98
CA LEU A 66 4.87 -6.46 21.29
C LEU A 66 3.65 -5.53 21.41
N GLY A 67 2.49 -5.98 20.96
CA GLY A 67 1.25 -5.23 21.04
C GLY A 67 0.32 -5.47 19.87
N VAL A 68 -0.80 -4.78 19.90
CA VAL A 68 -1.80 -4.78 18.83
C VAL A 68 -1.63 -3.58 17.93
N CYS A 69 -1.89 -3.74 16.63
CA CYS A 69 -2.05 -2.62 15.72
C CYS A 69 -3.34 -1.90 16.06
N GLU A 70 -3.25 -0.66 16.54
CA GLU A 70 -4.38 0.16 16.99
C GLU A 70 -4.65 1.35 16.08
N THR A 71 -3.73 1.61 15.14
CA THR A 71 -3.82 2.70 14.17
C THR A 71 -3.28 2.27 12.80
N THR A 72 -3.38 3.19 11.83
CA THR A 72 -2.77 3.03 10.51
C THR A 72 -1.95 4.27 10.17
N SER A 73 -1.12 4.16 9.11
CA SER A 73 -0.65 5.33 8.37
C SER A 73 -1.83 6.19 7.87
N PRO A 74 -1.61 7.47 7.52
CA PRO A 74 -2.70 8.43 7.28
C PRO A 74 -3.76 7.99 6.27
N CYS A 75 -3.38 7.22 5.26
CA CYS A 75 -4.29 6.77 4.21
C CYS A 75 -4.83 5.34 4.44
N GLY A 76 -4.55 4.75 5.59
CA GLY A 76 -5.04 3.40 5.95
C GLY A 76 -4.22 2.25 5.37
N GLU A 77 -3.13 2.53 4.64
CA GLU A 77 -2.36 1.55 3.89
C GLU A 77 -1.43 0.68 4.73
N TYR A 78 -1.16 1.09 5.98
CA TYR A 78 -0.20 0.38 6.82
C TYR A 78 -0.64 0.28 8.28
N PRO A 79 -0.93 -0.94 8.80
CA PRO A 79 -1.23 -1.16 10.22
C PRO A 79 0.00 -0.94 11.10
N LEU A 80 -0.17 -0.20 12.20
CA LEU A 80 0.91 0.19 13.09
C LEU A 80 0.59 -0.11 14.54
N LEU A 81 1.61 -0.52 15.29
CA LEU A 81 1.61 -0.57 16.74
C LEU A 81 1.66 0.85 17.32
N ALA A 82 1.45 0.99 18.63
CA ALA A 82 1.64 2.27 19.32
C ALA A 82 3.07 2.79 19.09
N TYR A 83 3.19 4.09 18.78
CA TYR A 83 4.46 4.77 18.47
C TYR A 83 5.21 4.26 17.24
N GLU A 84 4.71 3.29 16.51
CA GLU A 84 5.37 2.76 15.33
C GLU A 84 5.21 3.68 14.13
N SER A 85 6.19 3.68 13.26
CA SER A 85 6.14 4.30 11.93
C SER A 85 6.78 3.37 10.89
N VAL A 86 6.52 3.65 9.62
CA VAL A 86 7.02 2.89 8.48
C VAL A 86 7.56 3.85 7.42
N ILE A 87 8.62 3.42 6.73
CA ILE A 87 9.12 4.14 5.55
C ILE A 87 8.54 3.50 4.31
N LEU A 88 7.92 4.33 3.48
CA LEU A 88 7.25 3.92 2.25
C LEU A 88 8.05 4.35 1.03
N GLY A 89 8.03 3.52 0.00
CA GLY A 89 8.54 3.83 -1.33
C GLY A 89 7.69 3.14 -2.39
N SER A 90 7.79 3.58 -3.65
CA SER A 90 6.96 3.00 -4.72
C SER A 90 7.73 2.84 -6.01
N VAL A 91 7.58 1.69 -6.64
CA VAL A 91 8.16 1.38 -7.95
C VAL A 91 7.21 1.85 -9.04
N ASN A 92 7.73 2.65 -9.98
CA ASN A 92 6.97 3.03 -11.17
C ASN A 92 6.98 1.90 -12.21
N LEU A 93 5.87 1.16 -12.28
CA LEU A 93 5.73 0.01 -13.17
C LEU A 93 5.79 0.38 -14.67
N SER A 94 5.40 1.61 -15.03
CA SER A 94 5.46 2.08 -16.43
C SER A 94 6.88 2.08 -17.03
N LYS A 95 7.91 2.06 -16.16
CA LYS A 95 9.32 2.00 -16.55
C LYS A 95 9.90 0.59 -16.59
N HIS A 96 9.07 -0.44 -16.38
CA HIS A 96 9.48 -1.85 -16.31
C HIS A 96 8.84 -2.67 -17.43
N LEU A 97 8.91 -2.13 -18.65
CA LEU A 97 8.53 -2.81 -19.88
C LEU A 97 9.75 -3.02 -20.78
N LYS A 98 9.72 -4.07 -21.57
CA LYS A 98 10.64 -4.36 -22.66
C LYS A 98 9.85 -4.71 -23.93
N GLY A 99 10.52 -4.64 -25.10
CA GLY A 99 9.88 -4.80 -26.39
C GLY A 99 9.15 -3.53 -26.85
N GLU A 100 8.64 -3.57 -28.08
CA GLU A 100 7.95 -2.44 -28.72
C GLU A 100 6.58 -2.87 -29.26
N GLY A 101 5.65 -1.91 -29.36
CA GLY A 101 4.32 -2.12 -29.93
C GLY A 101 3.58 -3.29 -29.28
N SER A 102 3.11 -4.24 -30.09
CA SER A 102 2.38 -5.43 -29.61
C SER A 102 3.25 -6.49 -28.92
N ALA A 103 4.59 -6.38 -29.04
CA ALA A 103 5.54 -7.26 -28.37
C ALA A 103 5.97 -6.75 -26.99
N ARG A 104 5.37 -5.66 -26.50
CA ARG A 104 5.63 -5.16 -25.15
C ARG A 104 5.22 -6.18 -24.08
N GLU A 105 6.12 -6.41 -23.15
CA GLU A 105 5.88 -7.26 -21.97
C GLU A 105 6.57 -6.70 -20.73
N VAL A 106 6.17 -7.17 -19.55
CA VAL A 106 6.81 -6.75 -18.29
C VAL A 106 8.24 -7.29 -18.24
N ASP A 107 9.20 -6.38 -17.98
CA ASP A 107 10.59 -6.73 -17.74
C ASP A 107 10.79 -7.10 -16.27
N PHE A 108 10.53 -8.36 -15.96
CA PHE A 108 10.66 -8.87 -14.59
C PHE A 108 12.11 -8.83 -14.07
N GLU A 109 13.11 -8.98 -14.96
CA GLU A 109 14.53 -8.91 -14.56
C GLU A 109 14.89 -7.50 -14.08
N LYS A 110 14.52 -6.47 -14.85
CA LYS A 110 14.68 -5.07 -14.45
C LYS A 110 13.88 -4.76 -13.17
N LEU A 111 12.65 -5.26 -13.09
CA LEU A 111 11.80 -5.09 -11.92
C LEU A 111 12.45 -5.68 -10.66
N GLY A 112 12.98 -6.90 -10.74
CA GLY A 112 13.69 -7.55 -9.63
C GLY A 112 14.88 -6.73 -9.15
N ARG A 113 15.75 -6.26 -10.06
CA ARG A 113 16.88 -5.38 -9.70
C ARG A 113 16.40 -4.09 -8.99
N THR A 114 15.32 -3.49 -9.48
CA THR A 114 14.74 -2.30 -8.86
C THR A 114 14.19 -2.59 -7.47
N VAL A 115 13.52 -3.73 -7.27
CA VAL A 115 13.00 -4.15 -5.97
C VAL A 115 14.13 -4.34 -4.96
N HIS A 116 15.22 -5.02 -5.33
CA HIS A 116 16.39 -5.21 -4.46
C HIS A 116 16.99 -3.87 -4.03
N LEU A 117 17.18 -2.94 -4.97
CA LEU A 117 17.70 -1.60 -4.68
C LEU A 117 16.74 -0.83 -3.76
N ALA A 118 15.43 -0.90 -4.02
CA ALA A 118 14.42 -0.20 -3.24
C ALA A 118 14.35 -0.72 -1.80
N VAL A 119 14.41 -2.03 -1.59
CA VAL A 119 14.42 -2.63 -0.25
C VAL A 119 15.64 -2.18 0.53
N ARG A 120 16.83 -2.21 -0.07
CA ARG A 120 18.06 -1.69 0.56
C ARG A 120 17.93 -0.21 0.89
N PHE A 121 17.44 0.61 -0.04
CA PHE A 121 17.25 2.05 0.18
C PHE A 121 16.29 2.33 1.34
N LEU A 122 15.17 1.61 1.43
CA LEU A 122 14.20 1.79 2.51
C LEU A 122 14.74 1.33 3.86
N ASP A 123 15.55 0.25 3.90
CA ASP A 123 16.24 -0.17 5.12
C ASP A 123 17.28 0.87 5.56
N ASP A 124 18.08 1.40 4.64
CA ASP A 124 19.06 2.46 4.92
C ASP A 124 18.36 3.75 5.40
N ALA A 125 17.24 4.13 4.78
CA ALA A 125 16.45 5.28 5.20
C ALA A 125 15.86 5.09 6.62
N THR A 126 15.48 3.87 6.98
CA THR A 126 15.04 3.56 8.35
C THR A 126 16.15 3.80 9.38
N GLU A 127 17.40 3.47 9.04
CA GLU A 127 18.55 3.68 9.92
C GLU A 127 18.90 5.17 10.10
N LEU A 128 18.82 5.92 9.00
CA LEU A 128 19.20 7.35 8.98
C LEU A 128 18.10 8.27 9.53
N ASN A 129 16.90 7.75 9.78
CA ASN A 129 15.79 8.58 10.22
C ASN A 129 15.95 9.02 11.68
N GLY A 130 15.78 10.32 11.92
CA GLY A 130 15.76 10.91 13.26
C GLY A 130 14.38 10.81 13.91
N PHE A 131 14.26 10.04 14.99
CA PHE A 131 13.00 9.91 15.72
C PHE A 131 12.95 10.86 16.91
N PRO A 132 11.94 11.73 17.03
CA PRO A 132 11.85 12.70 18.13
C PRO A 132 11.52 12.04 19.48
N LEU A 133 10.84 10.88 19.46
CA LEU A 133 10.46 10.15 20.66
C LEU A 133 11.30 8.86 20.79
N ARG A 134 11.69 8.57 22.04
CA ARG A 134 12.44 7.35 22.36
C ARG A 134 11.63 6.08 22.02
N GLN A 135 10.34 6.07 22.37
CA GLN A 135 9.43 4.95 22.09
C GLN A 135 9.35 4.64 20.59
N THR A 136 9.24 5.69 19.75
CA THR A 136 9.23 5.54 18.30
C THR A 136 10.55 4.95 17.79
N ARG A 137 11.67 5.44 18.29
CA ARG A 137 12.98 4.90 17.92
C ARG A 137 13.10 3.40 18.26
N GLU A 138 12.71 3.03 19.47
CA GLU A 138 12.81 1.64 19.95
C GLU A 138 11.97 0.68 19.09
N ILE A 139 10.71 1.00 18.85
CA ILE A 139 9.80 0.11 18.09
C ILE A 139 10.15 0.07 16.60
N VAL A 140 10.50 1.20 15.99
CA VAL A 140 10.86 1.26 14.56
C VAL A 140 12.19 0.56 14.31
N SER A 141 13.21 0.81 15.13
CA SER A 141 14.50 0.09 15.00
C SER A 141 14.36 -1.39 15.30
N GLY A 142 13.45 -1.77 16.21
CA GLY A 142 13.17 -3.15 16.59
C GLY A 142 12.51 -3.95 15.48
N ASN A 143 11.50 -3.39 14.82
CA ASN A 143 10.72 -4.06 13.78
C ASN A 143 11.26 -3.79 12.36
N ARG A 144 11.85 -2.63 12.12
CA ARG A 144 12.36 -2.20 10.80
C ARG A 144 11.35 -2.43 9.67
N LYS A 145 10.09 -2.11 9.92
CA LYS A 145 9.04 -2.24 8.89
C LYS A 145 9.32 -1.29 7.74
N ILE A 146 9.25 -1.80 6.51
CA ILE A 146 9.25 -1.03 5.27
C ILE A 146 8.00 -1.38 4.46
N GLY A 147 7.56 -0.45 3.62
CA GLY A 147 6.41 -0.64 2.74
C GLY A 147 6.77 -0.27 1.30
N LEU A 148 7.27 -1.25 0.53
CA LEU A 148 7.49 -1.07 -0.89
C LEU A 148 6.17 -1.25 -1.64
N SER A 149 5.71 -0.17 -2.27
CA SER A 149 4.48 -0.09 -3.06
C SER A 149 4.78 0.00 -4.55
N ILE A 150 3.73 0.12 -5.33
CA ILE A 150 3.77 0.34 -6.78
C ILE A 150 3.00 1.60 -7.16
N MET A 151 3.34 2.18 -8.30
CA MET A 151 2.61 3.23 -9.00
C MET A 151 2.76 3.01 -10.51
N GLY A 152 1.99 3.69 -11.34
CA GLY A 152 2.03 3.52 -12.78
C GLY A 152 1.40 2.21 -13.28
N PHE A 153 0.53 1.58 -12.48
CA PHE A 153 -0.12 0.32 -12.89
C PHE A 153 -1.10 0.53 -14.05
N ALA A 154 -1.93 1.58 -13.99
CA ALA A 154 -2.84 1.89 -15.08
C ALA A 154 -2.08 2.24 -16.37
N ASP A 155 -0.97 2.98 -16.27
CA ASP A 155 -0.10 3.27 -17.42
C ASP A 155 0.53 2.01 -18.01
N LEU A 156 1.01 1.09 -17.15
CA LEU A 156 1.49 -0.21 -17.58
C LEU A 156 0.44 -0.97 -18.39
N LEU A 157 -0.80 -1.02 -17.89
CA LEU A 157 -1.91 -1.68 -18.58
C LEU A 157 -2.23 -1.01 -19.92
N PHE A 158 -2.17 0.33 -19.95
CA PHE A 158 -2.38 1.11 -21.16
C PHE A 158 -1.35 0.73 -22.24
N MET A 159 -0.07 0.74 -21.88
CA MET A 159 1.02 0.35 -22.79
C MET A 159 0.96 -1.11 -23.25
N LEU A 160 0.41 -2.00 -22.41
CA LEU A 160 0.18 -3.41 -22.74
C LEU A 160 -1.15 -3.66 -23.48
N ARG A 161 -1.95 -2.61 -23.70
CA ARG A 161 -3.29 -2.70 -24.32
C ARG A 161 -4.22 -3.68 -23.58
N ILE A 162 -4.15 -3.65 -22.25
CA ILE A 162 -4.98 -4.47 -21.36
C ILE A 162 -6.04 -3.57 -20.71
N PRO A 163 -7.34 -3.79 -20.93
CA PRO A 163 -8.39 -3.04 -20.25
C PRO A 163 -8.28 -3.21 -18.73
N TYR A 164 -8.34 -2.09 -18.00
CA TYR A 164 -8.16 -2.06 -16.54
C TYR A 164 -9.15 -3.00 -15.80
N ASN A 165 -10.41 -3.00 -16.20
CA ASN A 165 -11.48 -3.81 -15.59
C ASN A 165 -11.55 -5.25 -16.15
N SER A 166 -10.45 -5.81 -16.64
CA SER A 166 -10.40 -7.13 -17.25
C SER A 166 -9.80 -8.18 -16.33
N ARG A 167 -10.16 -9.45 -16.55
CA ARG A 167 -9.51 -10.59 -15.86
C ARG A 167 -8.02 -10.66 -16.14
N LYS A 168 -7.58 -10.25 -17.34
CA LYS A 168 -6.17 -10.19 -17.72
C LYS A 168 -5.40 -9.19 -16.86
N ALA A 169 -5.98 -8.03 -16.56
CA ALA A 169 -5.39 -7.03 -15.66
C ALA A 169 -5.24 -7.57 -14.23
N LEU A 170 -6.28 -8.23 -13.71
CA LEU A 170 -6.23 -8.83 -12.36
C LEU A 170 -5.14 -9.92 -12.27
N ASN A 171 -5.06 -10.82 -13.22
CA ASN A 171 -4.03 -11.87 -13.25
C ASN A 171 -2.62 -11.28 -13.37
N LEU A 172 -2.45 -10.19 -14.12
CA LEU A 172 -1.16 -9.50 -14.24
C LEU A 172 -0.79 -8.79 -12.93
N ALA A 173 -1.74 -8.14 -12.25
CA ALA A 173 -1.53 -7.52 -10.95
C ALA A 173 -1.07 -8.55 -9.91
N GLU A 174 -1.75 -9.69 -9.84
CA GLU A 174 -1.39 -10.80 -8.95
C GLU A 174 0.04 -11.28 -9.22
N LYS A 175 0.38 -11.55 -10.50
CA LYS A 175 1.71 -11.99 -10.91
C LYS A 175 2.81 -10.97 -10.57
N ILE A 176 2.56 -9.67 -10.80
CA ILE A 176 3.53 -8.62 -10.49
C ILE A 176 3.75 -8.52 -8.99
N MET A 177 2.68 -8.53 -8.18
CA MET A 177 2.81 -8.39 -6.73
C MET A 177 3.40 -9.62 -6.06
N GLU A 178 3.11 -10.83 -6.55
CA GLU A 178 3.77 -12.06 -6.13
C GLU A 178 5.27 -12.01 -6.40
N TYR A 179 5.66 -11.54 -7.59
CA TYR A 179 7.06 -11.38 -7.95
C TYR A 179 7.76 -10.34 -7.06
N ILE A 180 7.17 -9.15 -6.90
CA ILE A 180 7.72 -8.09 -6.03
C ILE A 180 7.88 -8.58 -4.59
N GLN A 181 6.88 -9.28 -4.05
CA GLN A 181 6.93 -9.83 -2.70
C GLN A 181 8.06 -10.86 -2.54
N THR A 182 8.26 -11.70 -3.56
CA THR A 182 9.31 -12.72 -3.58
C THR A 182 10.69 -12.09 -3.62
N GLU A 183 10.93 -11.13 -4.52
CA GLU A 183 12.19 -10.42 -4.66
C GLU A 183 12.49 -9.53 -3.43
N ALA A 184 11.48 -8.85 -2.88
CA ALA A 184 11.63 -8.07 -1.66
C ALA A 184 12.05 -8.93 -0.47
N ARG A 185 11.48 -10.14 -0.34
CA ARG A 185 11.88 -11.09 0.69
C ARG A 185 13.30 -11.60 0.47
N ALA A 186 13.67 -11.92 -0.76
CA ALA A 186 15.02 -12.33 -1.11
C ALA A 186 16.05 -11.24 -0.73
N SER A 187 15.80 -9.99 -1.13
CA SER A 187 16.64 -8.85 -0.77
C SER A 187 16.75 -8.63 0.73
N SER A 188 15.62 -8.66 1.47
CA SER A 188 15.63 -8.49 2.92
C SER A 188 16.38 -9.63 3.64
N ARG A 189 16.38 -10.84 3.10
CA ARG A 189 17.19 -11.96 3.62
C ARG A 189 18.68 -11.77 3.36
N GLU A 190 19.05 -11.23 2.20
CA GLU A 190 20.45 -10.88 1.91
C GLU A 190 20.94 -9.80 2.88
N LEU A 191 20.14 -8.75 3.11
CA LEU A 191 20.43 -7.73 4.11
C LEU A 191 20.53 -8.33 5.52
N ALA A 192 19.71 -9.31 5.87
CA ALA A 192 19.80 -9.98 7.16
C ALA A 192 21.10 -10.77 7.33
N LYS A 193 21.68 -11.34 6.26
CA LYS A 193 23.01 -11.97 6.30
C LYS A 193 24.12 -10.95 6.52
N GLU A 194 24.00 -9.74 5.95
CA GLU A 194 24.98 -8.67 6.06
C GLU A 194 24.90 -7.95 7.44
N ARG A 195 23.67 -7.71 7.95
CA ARG A 195 23.39 -6.76 9.04
C ARG A 195 22.62 -7.37 10.22
N GLY A 196 22.32 -8.65 10.17
CA GLY A 196 21.45 -9.34 11.12
C GLY A 196 19.95 -9.19 10.80
N VAL A 197 19.14 -10.06 11.36
CA VAL A 197 17.66 -9.95 11.31
C VAL A 197 17.19 -8.72 12.08
N PHE A 198 15.94 -8.31 11.91
CA PHE A 198 15.38 -7.25 12.74
C PHE A 198 15.37 -7.65 14.22
N LEU A 199 15.58 -6.69 15.14
CA LEU A 199 15.88 -6.98 16.55
C LEU A 199 14.74 -7.74 17.24
N ASN A 200 13.48 -7.47 16.87
CA ASN A 200 12.30 -8.13 17.45
C ASN A 200 11.93 -9.44 16.72
N PHE A 201 12.88 -10.03 15.97
CA PHE A 201 12.59 -11.26 15.21
C PHE A 201 12.13 -12.42 16.10
N ASP A 202 12.75 -12.58 17.27
CA ASP A 202 12.40 -13.65 18.21
C ASP A 202 11.02 -13.50 18.85
N GLU A 203 10.47 -12.27 18.86
CA GLU A 203 9.11 -11.95 19.29
C GLU A 203 8.08 -12.02 18.15
N SER A 204 8.53 -12.35 16.94
CA SER A 204 7.68 -12.36 15.75
C SER A 204 7.16 -13.75 15.41
N LEU A 205 6.00 -13.77 14.76
CA LEU A 205 5.43 -14.98 14.15
C LEU A 205 6.29 -15.53 12.99
N LEU A 206 7.28 -14.77 12.52
CA LEU A 206 8.18 -15.19 11.44
C LEU A 206 9.22 -16.20 11.92
N LYS A 207 9.54 -16.19 13.21
CA LYS A 207 10.49 -17.13 13.84
C LYS A 207 10.11 -18.58 13.57
N ASP A 208 8.84 -18.89 13.68
CA ASP A 208 8.33 -20.28 13.59
C ASP A 208 8.00 -20.72 12.15
N LYS A 209 8.14 -19.80 11.18
CA LYS A 209 7.80 -20.07 9.77
C LYS A 209 8.94 -20.70 8.95
N GLY A 210 10.17 -20.75 9.49
CA GLY A 210 11.31 -21.37 8.82
C GLY A 210 12.43 -20.38 8.45
N ALA A 211 13.54 -20.93 7.93
CA ALA A 211 14.75 -20.17 7.62
C ALA A 211 14.53 -19.10 6.52
N GLU A 212 13.57 -19.32 5.62
CA GLU A 212 13.22 -18.39 4.55
C GLU A 212 12.59 -17.09 5.05
N TYR A 213 12.16 -17.03 6.32
CA TYR A 213 11.63 -15.85 6.97
C TYR A 213 12.65 -15.09 7.84
N LYS A 214 13.91 -15.57 7.92
CA LYS A 214 15.01 -14.83 8.54
C LYS A 214 15.40 -13.61 7.68
N GLN A 215 14.70 -12.51 7.88
CA GLN A 215 14.80 -11.29 7.08
C GLN A 215 15.15 -10.06 7.95
N ARG A 216 15.62 -8.99 7.29
CA ARG A 216 16.04 -7.74 7.95
C ARG A 216 14.87 -6.87 8.40
N ASN A 217 13.70 -6.99 7.74
CA ASN A 217 12.55 -6.11 7.91
C ASN A 217 11.33 -6.96 8.29
N ALA A 218 10.58 -6.59 9.32
CA ALA A 218 9.40 -7.37 9.77
C ALA A 218 8.29 -7.43 8.71
N THR A 219 8.14 -6.37 7.91
CA THR A 219 7.24 -6.29 6.75
C THR A 219 7.96 -5.66 5.57
N LEU A 220 7.47 -5.87 4.34
CA LEU A 220 8.20 -5.50 3.12
C LEU A 220 7.37 -4.68 2.14
N THR A 221 6.12 -5.04 1.89
CA THR A 221 5.28 -4.46 0.84
C THR A 221 4.02 -3.81 1.37
N ALA A 222 3.52 -2.83 0.66
CA ALA A 222 2.27 -2.14 0.92
C ALA A 222 1.60 -1.73 -0.39
N ILE A 223 0.36 -1.27 -0.35
CA ILE A 223 -0.28 -0.55 -1.44
C ILE A 223 -0.57 0.87 -0.95
N SER A 224 0.31 1.81 -1.32
CA SER A 224 0.22 3.21 -0.92
C SER A 224 -0.47 4.04 -2.00
N PRO A 225 -1.19 5.12 -1.66
CA PRO A 225 -1.90 5.95 -2.64
C PRO A 225 -0.99 6.65 -3.66
N THR A 226 0.23 6.98 -3.29
CA THR A 226 1.27 7.62 -4.14
C THR A 226 0.87 8.92 -4.82
N GLY A 227 -0.12 9.66 -4.28
CA GLY A 227 -0.71 10.82 -4.93
C GLY A 227 0.31 11.86 -5.42
N THR A 228 1.21 12.32 -4.56
CA THR A 228 2.23 13.33 -4.91
C THR A 228 3.41 12.74 -5.67
N ILE A 229 3.93 11.59 -5.24
CA ILE A 229 5.13 11.01 -5.88
C ILE A 229 4.85 10.48 -7.30
N SER A 230 3.61 10.08 -7.61
CA SER A 230 3.22 9.70 -8.97
C SER A 230 3.23 10.90 -9.92
N LEU A 231 2.86 12.09 -9.45
CA LEU A 231 2.98 13.34 -10.22
C LEU A 231 4.46 13.66 -10.53
N VAL A 232 5.33 13.57 -9.52
CA VAL A 232 6.78 13.77 -9.71
C VAL A 232 7.37 12.74 -10.68
N ALA A 233 6.87 11.49 -10.64
CA ALA A 233 7.31 10.41 -11.52
C ALA A 233 6.59 10.39 -12.88
N SER A 234 5.64 11.30 -13.11
CA SER A 234 4.82 11.38 -14.34
C SER A 234 4.19 10.03 -14.68
N CYS A 235 3.45 9.46 -13.72
CA CYS A 235 2.74 8.19 -13.90
C CYS A 235 1.42 8.17 -13.11
N SER A 236 0.56 7.21 -13.44
CA SER A 236 -0.69 6.98 -12.69
C SER A 236 -0.42 6.61 -11.22
N PRO A 237 -1.29 7.06 -10.28
CA PRO A 237 -1.09 6.77 -8.87
C PRO A 237 -1.41 5.32 -8.53
N SER A 238 -0.59 4.72 -7.67
CA SER A 238 -0.83 3.40 -7.07
C SER A 238 -1.29 2.34 -8.08
N ILE A 239 -2.37 1.67 -7.73
CA ILE A 239 -3.11 0.71 -8.55
C ILE A 239 -4.41 1.32 -9.13
N GLU A 240 -4.60 2.63 -8.97
CA GLU A 240 -5.82 3.31 -9.39
C GLU A 240 -5.94 3.36 -10.92
N PRO A 241 -7.17 3.39 -11.46
CA PRO A 241 -7.37 3.71 -12.87
C PRO A 241 -6.97 5.16 -13.15
N ILE A 242 -6.71 5.50 -14.41
CA ILE A 242 -6.52 6.91 -14.78
C ILE A 242 -7.82 7.69 -14.51
N TYR A 243 -7.72 8.90 -13.97
CA TYR A 243 -8.90 9.75 -13.70
C TYR A 243 -9.59 10.20 -14.98
N GLY A 244 -8.81 10.42 -16.02
CA GLY A 244 -9.27 10.80 -17.34
C GLY A 244 -8.10 10.79 -18.32
N ILE A 245 -8.41 10.81 -19.61
CA ILE A 245 -7.40 10.93 -20.67
C ILE A 245 -6.77 12.33 -20.62
N SER A 246 -7.62 13.33 -20.40
CA SER A 246 -7.22 14.72 -20.16
C SER A 246 -8.15 15.30 -19.10
N PHE A 247 -7.60 16.00 -18.12
CA PHE A 247 -8.38 16.65 -17.06
C PHE A 247 -7.65 17.82 -16.45
N LEU A 248 -8.41 18.76 -15.90
CA LEU A 248 -7.87 19.91 -15.20
C LEU A 248 -7.70 19.61 -13.73
N ARG A 249 -6.45 19.57 -13.27
CA ARG A 249 -6.16 19.43 -11.83
C ARG A 249 -6.17 20.81 -11.18
N LYS A 250 -7.08 20.99 -10.23
CA LYS A 250 -7.17 22.20 -9.42
C LYS A 250 -6.61 21.95 -8.02
N THR A 251 -5.69 22.79 -7.61
CA THR A 251 -5.18 22.82 -6.25
C THR A 251 -5.52 24.17 -5.61
N ALA A 252 -5.25 24.35 -4.32
CA ALA A 252 -5.48 25.63 -3.65
C ALA A 252 -4.63 26.77 -4.22
N ARG A 253 -3.57 26.49 -4.99
CA ARG A 253 -2.60 27.50 -5.46
C ARG A 253 -2.48 27.59 -6.98
N PHE A 254 -2.80 26.51 -7.72
CA PHE A 254 -2.62 26.47 -9.17
C PHE A 254 -3.56 25.46 -9.82
N GLU A 255 -3.79 25.67 -11.11
CA GLU A 255 -4.51 24.77 -12.00
C GLU A 255 -3.55 24.37 -13.13
N PHE A 256 -3.57 23.11 -13.53
CA PHE A 256 -2.82 22.63 -14.67
C PHE A 256 -3.54 21.49 -15.38
N LEU A 257 -3.37 21.45 -16.70
CA LEU A 257 -3.91 20.41 -17.54
C LEU A 257 -3.01 19.17 -17.45
N GLU A 258 -3.60 18.03 -17.09
CA GLU A 258 -2.96 16.74 -17.20
C GLU A 258 -3.47 16.00 -18.43
N VAL A 259 -2.55 15.48 -19.23
CA VAL A 259 -2.86 14.63 -20.39
C VAL A 259 -2.09 13.32 -20.24
N ASN A 260 -2.77 12.20 -20.48
CA ASN A 260 -2.12 10.90 -20.41
C ASN A 260 -1.20 10.71 -21.65
N PRO A 261 0.13 10.64 -21.46
CA PRO A 261 1.08 10.59 -22.58
C PRO A 261 0.96 9.32 -23.43
N TYR A 262 0.53 8.22 -22.81
CA TYR A 262 0.39 6.94 -23.50
C TYR A 262 -0.86 6.89 -24.38
N PHE A 263 -1.89 7.67 -24.05
CA PHE A 263 -3.05 7.83 -24.92
C PHE A 263 -2.67 8.49 -26.24
N GLU A 264 -1.86 9.55 -26.20
CA GLU A 264 -1.37 10.23 -27.40
C GLU A 264 -0.55 9.30 -28.28
N GLU A 265 0.34 8.50 -27.67
CA GLU A 265 1.12 7.47 -28.39
C GLU A 265 0.20 6.50 -29.11
N VAL A 266 -0.81 5.94 -28.42
CA VAL A 266 -1.77 5.00 -29.00
C VAL A 266 -2.60 5.65 -30.09
N ALA A 267 -3.04 6.91 -29.89
CA ALA A 267 -3.85 7.64 -30.88
C ALA A 267 -3.06 7.86 -32.18
N LYS A 268 -1.78 8.19 -32.08
CA LYS A 268 -0.87 8.30 -33.24
C LYS A 268 -0.64 6.96 -33.95
N GLU A 269 -0.39 5.90 -33.20
CA GLU A 269 -0.22 4.55 -33.76
C GLU A 269 -1.47 4.02 -34.48
N GLN A 270 -2.66 4.33 -33.96
CA GLN A 270 -3.94 3.88 -34.52
C GLN A 270 -4.56 4.86 -35.51
N VAL A 271 -3.85 5.95 -35.85
CA VAL A 271 -4.22 6.93 -36.89
C VAL A 271 -5.56 7.66 -36.60
N PHE A 272 -5.91 7.85 -35.34
CA PHE A 272 -7.08 8.69 -34.97
C PHE A 272 -6.68 9.97 -34.20
N TYR A 273 -5.39 10.25 -34.09
CA TYR A 273 -4.88 11.48 -33.49
C TYR A 273 -5.21 12.71 -34.37
N SER A 274 -5.66 13.78 -33.71
CA SER A 274 -5.77 15.11 -34.32
C SER A 274 -5.17 16.18 -33.42
N GLU A 275 -4.73 17.32 -33.99
CA GLU A 275 -4.21 18.45 -33.21
C GLU A 275 -5.28 19.12 -32.33
N GLU A 276 -6.56 18.83 -32.57
CA GLU A 276 -7.69 19.35 -31.81
C GLU A 276 -8.04 18.49 -30.59
N MET A 277 -7.42 17.29 -30.45
CA MET A 277 -7.60 16.40 -29.29
C MET A 277 -6.77 16.85 -28.11
#